data_4f9d6d6730da90d49971fbcd0b82b6b1
#
_entry.id   4f9d6d6730da90d49971fbcd0b82b6b1
#
_cell.length_a   1.000
_cell.length_b   1.000
_cell.length_c   1.000
_cell.angle_alpha   90.00
_cell.angle_beta   90.00
_cell.angle_gamma   90.00
#
_symmetry.space_group_name_H-M   'P 1'
#
loop_
_entity.id
_entity.type
_entity.pdbx_description
1 polymer ?
#
loop_
_entity_poly.entity_id
_entity_poly.type
_entity_poly.pdbx_seq_one_letter_code
_entity_poly.pdbx_strand_id
1 'polypeptide(L)'
;MPKVDVYDINGKKVSDVELNEKVFGIEPHETIVHEVLVNYLANQRQGTQSTKTRSEVRGGGRKPWRQKGTGRARQGSIRAPQWIKGGIALGPKPRSYKYTVNKKEKRLAIKSILSSKVLENKLTVVDKLELAEIKTKSM
;
A
#
# COMPACT_ATOMS: atom_id res chain seq x y z
N MET A 1 15.76 28.14 12.64
CA MET A 1 16.19 27.09 11.67
C MET A 1 16.69 25.90 12.47
N PRO A 2 16.19 24.68 12.23
CA PRO A 2 16.69 23.49 12.90
C PRO A 2 18.13 23.21 12.46
N LYS A 3 19.02 22.95 13.44
CA LYS A 3 20.41 22.55 13.21
C LYS A 3 20.57 21.07 13.45
N VAL A 4 21.33 20.38 12.61
CA VAL A 4 21.59 18.96 12.73
C VAL A 4 23.10 18.71 12.59
N ASP A 5 23.62 17.82 13.43
CA ASP A 5 25.00 17.41 13.41
C ASP A 5 25.32 16.56 12.17
N VAL A 6 26.46 16.81 11.55
CA VAL A 6 26.99 16.04 10.43
C VAL A 6 28.07 15.10 10.95
N TYR A 7 27.95 13.84 10.64
CA TYR A 7 28.84 12.78 11.09
C TYR A 7 29.71 12.24 9.93
N ASP A 8 30.90 11.80 10.25
CA ASP A 8 31.73 10.97 9.37
C ASP A 8 31.24 9.51 9.41
N ILE A 9 31.69 8.68 8.48
CA ILE A 9 31.40 7.24 8.41
C ILE A 9 31.75 6.50 9.72
N ASN A 10 32.69 7.02 10.51
CA ASN A 10 33.10 6.49 11.81
C ASN A 10 32.23 6.98 12.99
N GLY A 11 31.17 7.75 12.72
CA GLY A 11 30.31 8.31 13.76
C GLY A 11 30.88 9.51 14.52
N LYS A 12 31.96 10.14 14.02
CA LYS A 12 32.49 11.36 14.63
C LYS A 12 31.81 12.59 14.03
N LYS A 13 31.44 13.53 14.88
CA LYS A 13 30.89 14.83 14.46
C LYS A 13 31.95 15.64 13.75
N VAL A 14 31.66 16.08 12.52
CA VAL A 14 32.55 16.88 11.67
C VAL A 14 32.11 18.34 11.64
N SER A 15 30.81 18.59 11.47
CA SER A 15 30.25 19.94 11.32
C SER A 15 28.78 19.97 11.71
N ASP A 16 28.17 21.17 11.64
CA ASP A 16 26.74 21.38 11.81
C ASP A 16 26.15 21.95 10.52
N VAL A 17 24.95 21.52 10.14
CA VAL A 17 24.22 22.04 8.98
C VAL A 17 22.89 22.65 9.43
N GLU A 18 22.60 23.84 8.92
CA GLU A 18 21.33 24.49 9.10
C GLU A 18 20.33 24.01 8.05
N LEU A 19 19.21 23.45 8.49
CA LEU A 19 18.18 22.95 7.62
C LEU A 19 17.17 24.06 7.26
N ASN A 20 16.63 24.02 6.04
CA ASN A 20 15.65 25.00 5.57
C ASN A 20 14.33 24.85 6.34
N GLU A 21 13.92 25.88 7.04
CA GLU A 21 12.69 25.91 7.85
C GLU A 21 11.41 25.64 7.05
N LYS A 22 11.34 26.07 5.77
CA LYS A 22 10.19 25.81 4.89
C LYS A 22 10.00 24.34 4.54
N VAL A 23 10.96 23.48 4.87
CA VAL A 23 10.94 22.04 4.59
C VAL A 23 10.95 21.23 5.88
N PHE A 24 11.79 21.59 6.83
CA PHE A 24 12.07 20.82 8.04
C PHE A 24 11.49 21.45 9.32
N GLY A 25 10.89 22.65 9.23
CA GLY A 25 10.29 23.38 10.34
C GLY A 25 8.76 23.47 10.28
N ILE A 26 8.11 22.62 9.48
CA ILE A 26 6.65 22.62 9.33
C ILE A 26 6.04 21.77 10.43
N GLU A 27 4.89 22.21 10.96
CA GLU A 27 4.09 21.43 11.89
C GLU A 27 3.64 20.12 11.21
N PRO A 28 3.88 18.96 11.83
CA PRO A 28 3.51 17.66 11.26
C PRO A 28 2.00 17.49 11.12
N HIS A 29 1.51 17.20 9.91
CA HIS A 29 0.11 16.92 9.61
C HIS A 29 -0.11 15.41 9.44
N GLU A 30 -0.40 14.69 10.50
CA GLU A 30 -0.57 13.24 10.52
C GLU A 30 -1.67 12.75 9.54
N THR A 31 -2.79 13.47 9.48
CA THR A 31 -3.92 13.11 8.60
C THR A 31 -3.51 13.09 7.13
N ILE A 32 -2.78 14.10 6.66
CA ILE A 32 -2.32 14.18 5.27
C ILE A 32 -1.27 13.12 4.98
N VAL A 33 -0.39 12.84 5.94
CA VAL A 33 0.61 11.76 5.83
C VAL A 33 -0.09 10.42 5.68
N HIS A 34 -1.09 10.13 6.51
CA HIS A 34 -1.87 8.90 6.45
C HIS A 34 -2.61 8.76 5.11
N GLU A 35 -3.25 9.82 4.61
CA GLU A 35 -3.94 9.79 3.31
C GLU A 35 -2.99 9.46 2.16
N VAL A 36 -1.81 10.09 2.11
CA VAL A 36 -0.79 9.82 1.09
C VAL A 36 -0.24 8.41 1.22
N LEU A 37 -0.05 7.89 2.44
CA LEU A 37 0.37 6.50 2.68
C LEU A 37 -0.67 5.50 2.17
N VAL A 38 -1.95 5.70 2.49
CA VAL A 38 -3.05 4.85 2.00
C VAL A 38 -3.13 4.87 0.48
N ASN A 39 -2.99 6.06 -0.13
CA ASN A 39 -2.91 6.19 -1.59
C ASN A 39 -1.73 5.40 -2.18
N TYR A 40 -0.55 5.51 -1.59
CA TYR A 40 0.63 4.77 -2.04
C TYR A 40 0.41 3.25 -1.99
N LEU A 41 -0.10 2.73 -0.87
CA LEU A 41 -0.40 1.30 -0.70
C LEU A 41 -1.50 0.82 -1.66
N ALA A 42 -2.56 1.62 -1.86
CA ALA A 42 -3.61 1.29 -2.82
C ALA A 42 -3.07 1.23 -4.26
N ASN A 43 -2.17 2.13 -4.64
CA ASN A 43 -1.57 2.17 -5.97
C ASN A 43 -0.61 1.00 -6.25
N GLN A 44 -0.08 0.33 -5.21
CA GLN A 44 0.73 -0.88 -5.35
C GLN A 44 -0.10 -2.14 -5.60
N ARG A 45 -1.41 -2.10 -5.29
CA ARG A 45 -2.28 -3.27 -5.46
C ARG A 45 -2.48 -3.59 -6.94
N GLN A 46 -2.17 -4.80 -7.35
CA GLN A 46 -2.31 -5.26 -8.73
C GLN A 46 -3.79 -5.45 -9.14
N GLY A 47 -4.64 -5.90 -8.23
CA GLY A 47 -6.09 -6.03 -8.45
C GLY A 47 -6.51 -7.13 -9.42
N THR A 48 -5.72 -8.20 -9.55
CA THR A 48 -5.97 -9.30 -10.50
C THR A 48 -6.83 -10.43 -9.95
N GLN A 49 -7.29 -10.32 -8.70
CA GLN A 49 -8.18 -11.31 -8.09
C GLN A 49 -9.46 -11.46 -8.91
N SER A 50 -9.85 -12.70 -9.21
CA SER A 50 -11.05 -13.01 -10.01
C SER A 50 -11.74 -14.26 -9.50
N THR A 51 -13.05 -14.22 -9.42
CA THR A 51 -13.90 -15.36 -9.12
C THR A 51 -14.92 -15.57 -10.23
N LYS A 52 -15.35 -16.81 -10.44
CA LYS A 52 -16.35 -17.13 -11.45
C LYS A 52 -17.75 -17.09 -10.85
N THR A 53 -18.64 -16.35 -11.47
CA THR A 53 -20.08 -16.36 -11.19
C THR A 53 -20.71 -17.66 -11.69
N ARG A 54 -21.94 -17.95 -11.28
CA ARG A 54 -22.66 -19.18 -11.71
C ARG A 54 -22.76 -19.35 -13.23
N SER A 55 -22.80 -18.25 -13.97
CA SER A 55 -22.85 -18.26 -15.45
C SER A 55 -21.51 -18.50 -16.09
N GLU A 56 -20.41 -18.16 -15.43
CA GLU A 56 -19.05 -18.34 -15.92
C GLU A 56 -18.47 -19.73 -15.59
N VAL A 57 -19.09 -20.46 -14.65
CA VAL A 57 -18.69 -21.84 -14.32
C VAL A 57 -19.27 -22.78 -15.35
N ARG A 58 -18.40 -23.62 -15.95
CA ARG A 58 -18.83 -24.61 -16.96
C ARG A 58 -19.84 -25.59 -16.37
N GLY A 59 -20.92 -25.85 -17.11
CA GLY A 59 -21.97 -26.84 -16.77
C GLY A 59 -23.20 -26.22 -16.11
N GLY A 60 -24.12 -27.05 -15.65
CA GLY A 60 -25.32 -26.64 -14.93
C GLY A 60 -26.47 -26.09 -15.78
N GLY A 61 -26.44 -26.27 -17.11
CA GLY A 61 -27.52 -25.86 -18.01
C GLY A 61 -28.79 -26.69 -17.85
N ARG A 62 -28.66 -27.96 -17.43
CA ARG A 62 -29.82 -28.82 -17.17
C ARG A 62 -30.28 -28.66 -15.72
N LYS A 63 -31.62 -28.54 -15.52
CA LYS A 63 -32.24 -28.56 -14.20
C LYS A 63 -31.99 -29.94 -13.54
N PRO A 64 -31.51 -30.02 -12.28
CA PRO A 64 -31.13 -31.29 -11.63
C PRO A 64 -32.31 -32.25 -11.48
N TRP A 65 -33.52 -31.75 -11.18
CA TRP A 65 -34.76 -32.50 -11.03
C TRP A 65 -35.98 -31.63 -11.31
N ARG A 66 -37.14 -32.27 -11.47
CA ARG A 66 -38.41 -31.59 -11.71
C ARG A 66 -38.82 -30.70 -10.50
N GLN A 67 -39.65 -29.70 -10.76
CA GLN A 67 -40.02 -28.65 -9.79
C GLN A 67 -40.76 -29.16 -8.56
N LYS A 68 -41.59 -30.22 -8.72
CA LYS A 68 -42.40 -30.82 -7.67
C LYS A 68 -42.35 -32.35 -7.74
N GLY A 69 -42.78 -33.06 -6.67
CA GLY A 69 -42.91 -34.52 -6.64
C GLY A 69 -41.59 -35.29 -6.47
N THR A 70 -40.52 -34.68 -5.94
CA THR A 70 -39.26 -35.32 -5.62
C THR A 70 -38.92 -35.36 -4.15
N GLY A 71 -39.70 -34.69 -3.28
CA GLY A 71 -39.38 -34.53 -1.85
C GLY A 71 -38.07 -33.73 -1.58
N ARG A 72 -37.37 -33.22 -2.61
CA ARG A 72 -36.14 -32.46 -2.49
C ARG A 72 -36.36 -30.96 -2.60
N ALA A 73 -35.42 -30.16 -2.10
CA ALA A 73 -35.45 -28.72 -2.29
C ALA A 73 -35.43 -28.35 -3.77
N ARG A 74 -36.13 -27.29 -4.14
CA ARG A 74 -36.19 -26.81 -5.53
C ARG A 74 -34.85 -26.26 -5.97
N GLN A 75 -34.29 -26.74 -7.06
CA GLN A 75 -32.99 -26.32 -7.60
C GLN A 75 -33.10 -26.07 -9.11
N GLY A 76 -32.48 -24.99 -9.57
CA GLY A 76 -32.45 -24.62 -10.99
C GLY A 76 -31.16 -25.03 -11.69
N SER A 77 -30.04 -25.09 -10.97
CA SER A 77 -28.72 -25.39 -11.53
C SER A 77 -27.82 -25.97 -10.45
N ILE A 78 -26.97 -26.92 -10.83
CA ILE A 78 -25.89 -27.47 -9.97
C ILE A 78 -24.71 -26.49 -9.82
N ARG A 79 -24.71 -25.38 -10.53
CA ARG A 79 -23.67 -24.33 -10.46
C ARG A 79 -24.14 -23.10 -9.67
N ALA A 80 -25.27 -23.18 -9.00
CA ALA A 80 -25.72 -22.15 -8.07
C ALA A 80 -24.75 -22.00 -6.88
N PRO A 81 -24.64 -20.83 -6.25
CA PRO A 81 -23.65 -20.57 -5.20
C PRO A 81 -23.72 -21.49 -3.98
N GLN A 82 -24.90 -22.04 -3.67
CA GLN A 82 -25.10 -22.98 -2.57
C GLN A 82 -24.58 -24.40 -2.85
N TRP A 83 -24.18 -24.68 -4.09
CA TRP A 83 -23.67 -25.98 -4.49
C TRP A 83 -22.16 -26.03 -4.42
N ILE A 84 -21.58 -27.17 -3.99
CA ILE A 84 -20.16 -27.43 -4.08
C ILE A 84 -19.73 -27.37 -5.56
N LYS A 85 -18.63 -26.68 -5.85
CA LYS A 85 -18.17 -26.39 -7.22
C LYS A 85 -19.13 -25.51 -8.04
N GLY A 86 -20.06 -24.83 -7.40
CA GLY A 86 -20.88 -23.75 -7.99
C GLY A 86 -20.10 -22.46 -8.14
N GLY A 87 -20.74 -21.43 -8.70
CA GLY A 87 -20.17 -20.09 -8.79
C GLY A 87 -20.17 -19.36 -7.46
N ILE A 88 -19.43 -18.28 -7.37
CA ILE A 88 -19.38 -17.41 -6.19
C ILE A 88 -20.29 -16.21 -6.44
N ALA A 89 -21.20 -15.94 -5.48
CA ALA A 89 -22.00 -14.73 -5.49
C ALA A 89 -21.18 -13.56 -4.92
N LEU A 90 -21.26 -12.38 -5.55
CA LEU A 90 -20.57 -11.15 -5.11
C LEU A 90 -19.06 -11.30 -4.87
N GLY A 91 -18.43 -12.25 -5.53
CA GLY A 91 -16.99 -12.46 -5.41
C GLY A 91 -16.18 -11.36 -6.09
N PRO A 92 -14.89 -11.25 -5.75
CA PRO A 92 -14.02 -10.22 -6.31
C PRO A 92 -13.84 -10.40 -7.82
N LYS A 93 -13.86 -9.29 -8.53
CA LYS A 93 -13.50 -9.19 -9.95
C LYS A 93 -12.25 -8.33 -10.12
N PRO A 94 -11.47 -8.52 -11.19
CA PRO A 94 -10.33 -7.66 -11.47
C PRO A 94 -10.76 -6.20 -11.53
N ARG A 95 -10.04 -5.36 -10.78
CA ARG A 95 -10.26 -3.91 -10.78
C ARG A 95 -8.99 -3.14 -10.49
N SER A 96 -8.92 -1.89 -10.94
CA SER A 96 -7.86 -0.99 -10.53
C SER A 96 -8.20 -0.36 -9.18
N TYR A 97 -7.20 -0.32 -8.30
CA TYR A 97 -7.26 0.38 -7.01
C TYR A 97 -6.57 1.75 -7.06
N LYS A 98 -6.06 2.13 -8.24
CA LYS A 98 -5.30 3.36 -8.42
C LYS A 98 -6.20 4.59 -8.30
N TYR A 99 -5.77 5.54 -7.49
CA TYR A 99 -6.33 6.88 -7.44
C TYR A 99 -5.21 7.91 -7.20
N THR A 100 -5.50 9.18 -7.48
CA THR A 100 -4.51 10.25 -7.41
C THR A 100 -4.85 11.22 -6.28
N VAL A 101 -3.83 11.60 -5.53
CA VAL A 101 -3.86 12.69 -4.53
C VAL A 101 -3.16 13.91 -5.13
N ASN A 102 -3.58 15.11 -4.75
CA ASN A 102 -3.03 16.36 -5.25
C ASN A 102 -1.52 16.47 -5.02
N LYS A 103 -0.80 17.04 -5.98
CA LYS A 103 0.66 17.23 -5.86
C LYS A 103 1.06 18.09 -4.65
N LYS A 104 0.22 19.08 -4.29
CA LYS A 104 0.47 19.94 -3.11
C LYS A 104 0.39 19.13 -1.81
N GLU A 105 -0.60 18.26 -1.67
CA GLU A 105 -0.78 17.37 -0.50
C GLU A 105 0.37 16.39 -0.35
N LYS A 106 0.80 15.75 -1.45
CA LYS A 106 1.98 14.86 -1.44
C LYS A 106 3.25 15.57 -0.98
N ARG A 107 3.47 16.80 -1.45
CA ARG A 107 4.62 17.60 -1.03
C ARG A 107 4.53 17.99 0.44
N LEU A 108 3.34 18.35 0.91
CA LEU A 108 3.11 18.68 2.32
C LEU A 108 3.33 17.46 3.22
N ALA A 109 2.85 16.28 2.83
CA ALA A 109 3.08 15.04 3.54
C ALA A 109 4.58 14.72 3.71
N ILE A 110 5.36 14.82 2.62
CA ILE A 110 6.81 14.60 2.68
C ILE A 110 7.49 15.58 3.62
N LYS A 111 7.15 16.87 3.54
CA LYS A 111 7.70 17.89 4.42
C LYS A 111 7.32 17.62 5.90
N SER A 112 6.08 17.23 6.16
CA SER A 112 5.60 16.88 7.51
C SER A 112 6.38 15.70 8.10
N ILE A 113 6.65 14.66 7.30
CA ILE A 113 7.46 13.51 7.74
C ILE A 113 8.90 13.95 8.03
N LEU A 114 9.51 14.74 7.17
CA LEU A 114 10.89 15.23 7.37
C LEU A 114 10.99 16.09 8.64
N SER A 115 10.03 16.99 8.85
CA SER A 115 9.97 17.81 10.08
C SER A 115 9.80 16.96 11.33
N SER A 116 8.93 15.94 11.31
CA SER A 116 8.75 14.98 12.40
C SER A 116 10.06 14.25 12.72
N LYS A 117 10.81 13.80 11.68
CA LYS A 117 12.09 13.11 11.89
C LYS A 117 13.15 14.00 12.53
N VAL A 118 13.16 15.28 12.21
CA VAL A 118 14.05 16.24 12.87
C VAL A 118 13.65 16.46 14.32
N LEU A 119 12.36 16.63 14.61
CA LEU A 119 11.84 16.80 15.99
C LEU A 119 12.12 15.56 16.87
N GLU A 120 12.05 14.38 16.30
CA GLU A 120 12.33 13.10 16.98
C GLU A 120 13.83 12.77 17.08
N ASN A 121 14.73 13.62 16.56
CA ASN A 121 16.17 13.36 16.44
C ASN A 121 16.50 12.05 15.72
N LYS A 122 15.68 11.67 14.71
CA LYS A 122 15.84 10.46 13.89
C LYS A 122 16.44 10.76 12.51
N LEU A 123 16.96 11.95 12.30
CA LEU A 123 17.65 12.34 11.07
C LEU A 123 19.16 12.34 11.33
N THR A 124 19.88 11.46 10.66
CA THR A 124 21.35 11.42 10.69
C THR A 124 21.90 11.95 9.36
N VAL A 125 22.78 12.91 9.41
CA VAL A 125 23.42 13.49 8.23
C VAL A 125 24.88 13.01 8.21
N VAL A 126 25.31 12.48 7.06
CA VAL A 126 26.68 11.97 6.86
C VAL A 126 27.36 12.80 5.78
N ASP A 127 28.60 13.21 6.01
CA ASP A 127 29.38 14.05 5.06
C ASP A 127 29.69 13.26 3.78
N LYS A 128 30.38 12.11 3.92
CA LYS A 128 30.76 11.26 2.79
C LYS A 128 30.58 9.78 3.09
N LEU A 129 30.08 9.04 2.09
CA LEU A 129 29.97 7.58 2.10
C LEU A 129 30.95 7.00 1.07
N GLU A 130 32.25 7.10 1.34
CA GLU A 130 33.29 6.56 0.48
C GLU A 130 33.90 5.31 1.14
N LEU A 131 33.84 4.18 0.44
CA LEU A 131 34.46 2.92 0.85
C LEU A 131 35.75 2.70 0.03
N ALA A 132 36.79 2.29 0.69
CA ALA A 132 38.06 1.96 0.01
C ALA A 132 37.94 0.77 -0.95
N GLU A 133 37.05 -0.19 -0.63
CA GLU A 133 36.72 -1.35 -1.45
C GLU A 133 35.23 -1.55 -1.54
N ILE A 134 34.72 -2.03 -2.68
CA ILE A 134 33.30 -2.35 -2.89
C ILE A 134 32.98 -3.69 -2.20
N LYS A 135 32.91 -3.69 -0.87
CA LYS A 135 32.58 -4.85 -0.04
C LYS A 135 31.57 -4.45 1.04
N THR A 136 30.48 -5.21 1.15
CA THR A 136 29.45 -5.00 2.20
C THR A 136 29.99 -5.20 3.62
N LYS A 137 31.05 -6.00 3.80
CA LYS A 137 31.69 -6.22 5.10
C LYS A 137 32.44 -4.97 5.60
N SER A 138 32.81 -4.06 4.69
CA SER A 138 33.55 -2.82 5.03
C SER A 138 32.60 -1.68 5.41
N MET A 139 31.28 -1.87 5.31
CA MET A 139 30.21 -0.96 5.66
C MET A 139 29.65 -1.29 7.06
#